data_425b1100abcd831889bdf070663b59fd
#
_entry.id   425b1100abcd831889bdf070663b59fd
#
_cell.length_a   1.000
_cell.length_b   1.000
_cell.length_c   1.000
_cell.angle_alpha   90.00
_cell.angle_beta   90.00
_cell.angle_gamma   90.00
#
_symmetry.space_group_name_H-M   'P 1'
#
loop_
_entity.id
_entity.type
_entity.pdbx_description
1 polymer ?
#
loop_
_entity_poly.entity_id
_entity_poly.type
_entity_poly.pdbx_seq_one_letter_code
_entity_poly.pdbx_strand_id
1 'polypeptide(L)'
;MADMPIPADIPLPLPLPAPVLAVILVALFVLHIVFVNLMLGGSLLAVTFEILGLKKPGYDRLAHHIAKTITVTKSLAVVLGVGPLLAINLLYTIPFYSANRITGAVWIMIIPLVTVAFLLTYLHKYTWERLARHKAIHITIGAMASLLFLVIPFIFLANVNLMQYPDRWEEARQGGFAAVLFMANVIPRYLHFVLAAVASTGLFLVWYLTREKAQVEEFPDESRASLRKRFYTVALVPTLIQFLAGPLVLITLPPVGLSGLMLAHLGAAVVLAAVVVRWMWLEIQEADNTPALSRRFWHIVIAMGVVVVLMATARQLYRATALKDFQAQSRQASVERQKKVAYYQAHPPAGAPKDPLEDIPGYSTFKANCMACHGLKDKLVGPSAVVMGQLYATPDGADAFVTWIRTTQNPRRFKAADEPPMKMPAYGPGQLDEAAVRGLHGFLIEVAKPKP
;
A
#
# COMPACT_ATOMS: atom_id res chain seq x y z
N MET A 1 28.63 -15.26 1.53
CA MET A 1 27.18 -15.00 1.70
C MET A 1 26.52 -16.36 1.59
N ALA A 2 25.89 -16.83 2.66
CA ALA A 2 25.16 -18.10 2.62
C ALA A 2 24.09 -18.03 1.52
N ASP A 3 23.86 -19.16 0.85
CA ASP A 3 22.83 -19.32 -0.18
C ASP A 3 21.45 -19.00 0.39
N MET A 4 21.08 -17.73 0.34
CA MET A 4 19.69 -17.36 0.67
C MET A 4 18.76 -17.93 -0.41
N PRO A 5 17.72 -18.70 -0.02
CA PRO A 5 16.75 -19.18 -0.98
C PRO A 5 15.98 -17.99 -1.56
N ILE A 6 16.33 -17.60 -2.80
CA ILE A 6 15.60 -16.56 -3.52
C ILE A 6 14.25 -17.13 -3.96
N PRO A 7 13.13 -16.59 -3.49
CA PRO A 7 11.80 -17.05 -3.91
C PRO A 7 11.64 -17.01 -5.43
N ALA A 8 10.91 -17.98 -5.97
CA ALA A 8 10.61 -18.01 -7.39
C ALA A 8 9.65 -16.85 -7.72
N ASP A 9 9.97 -16.10 -8.75
CA ASP A 9 9.15 -15.03 -9.29
C ASP A 9 8.66 -15.40 -10.69
N ILE A 10 7.52 -14.85 -11.07
CA ILE A 10 7.04 -14.90 -12.44
C ILE A 10 7.74 -13.77 -13.20
N PRO A 11 8.54 -14.06 -14.24
CA PRO A 11 9.35 -13.05 -14.93
C PRO A 11 8.52 -12.24 -15.90
N LEU A 12 7.58 -11.45 -15.38
CA LEU A 12 6.80 -10.51 -16.18
C LEU A 12 7.55 -9.19 -16.34
N PRO A 13 7.50 -8.55 -17.52
CA PRO A 13 8.06 -7.23 -17.70
C PRO A 13 7.33 -6.20 -16.85
N LEU A 14 8.06 -5.19 -16.35
CA LEU A 14 7.44 -4.06 -15.67
C LEU A 14 6.52 -3.30 -16.67
N PRO A 15 5.35 -2.83 -16.24
CA PRO A 15 4.41 -2.10 -17.11
C PRO A 15 4.96 -0.74 -17.56
N LEU A 16 5.94 -0.19 -16.84
CA LEU A 16 6.65 1.06 -17.14
C LEU A 16 8.13 0.91 -16.78
N PRO A 17 9.02 1.76 -17.34
CA PRO A 17 10.42 1.78 -16.94
C PRO A 17 10.59 2.01 -15.43
N ALA A 18 11.50 1.27 -14.81
CA ALA A 18 11.72 1.33 -13.35
C ALA A 18 11.97 2.76 -12.80
N PRO A 19 12.71 3.66 -13.48
CA PRO A 19 12.85 5.06 -13.02
C PRO A 19 11.50 5.81 -12.97
N VAL A 20 10.63 5.59 -13.96
CA VAL A 20 9.28 6.21 -14.00
C VAL A 20 8.43 5.71 -12.84
N LEU A 21 8.42 4.40 -12.60
CA LEU A 21 7.72 3.81 -11.45
C LEU A 21 8.27 4.32 -10.11
N ALA A 22 9.58 4.57 -10.01
CA ALA A 22 10.19 5.15 -8.82
C ALA A 22 9.72 6.58 -8.57
N VAL A 23 9.62 7.42 -9.61
CA VAL A 23 9.05 8.78 -9.51
C VAL A 23 7.58 8.72 -9.09
N ILE A 24 6.79 7.85 -9.72
CA ILE A 24 5.39 7.63 -9.36
C ILE A 24 5.25 7.20 -7.90
N LEU A 25 6.08 6.26 -7.44
CA LEU A 25 6.12 5.81 -6.05
C LEU A 25 6.37 6.97 -5.09
N VAL A 26 7.38 7.80 -5.36
CA VAL A 26 7.70 8.98 -4.52
C VAL A 26 6.56 9.97 -4.52
N ALA A 27 6.00 10.32 -5.67
CA ALA A 27 4.91 11.30 -5.78
C ALA A 27 3.65 10.83 -5.03
N LEU A 28 3.23 9.58 -5.25
CA LEU A 28 2.07 9.00 -4.57
C LEU A 28 2.31 8.84 -3.06
N PHE A 29 3.54 8.50 -2.65
CA PHE A 29 3.91 8.43 -1.25
C PHE A 29 3.85 9.82 -0.58
N VAL A 30 4.38 10.86 -1.22
CA VAL A 30 4.32 12.24 -0.69
C VAL A 30 2.87 12.69 -0.53
N LEU A 31 2.02 12.44 -1.52
CA LEU A 31 0.61 12.76 -1.43
C LEU A 31 -0.09 12.01 -0.29
N HIS A 32 0.16 10.71 -0.16
CA HIS A 32 -0.39 9.87 0.91
C HIS A 32 0.06 10.32 2.29
N ILE A 33 1.36 10.55 2.50
CA ILE A 33 1.91 10.83 3.82
C ILE A 33 1.45 12.16 4.40
N VAL A 34 1.12 13.15 3.55
CA VAL A 34 0.51 14.41 4.00
C VAL A 34 -0.80 14.14 4.73
N PHE A 35 -1.70 13.36 4.13
CA PHE A 35 -2.99 13.05 4.75
C PHE A 35 -2.87 12.11 5.95
N VAL A 36 -1.93 11.17 5.93
CA VAL A 36 -1.61 10.32 7.10
C VAL A 36 -1.13 11.16 8.27
N ASN A 37 -0.24 12.12 8.03
CA ASN A 37 0.25 13.03 9.06
C ASN A 37 -0.89 13.85 9.66
N LEU A 38 -1.77 14.42 8.83
CA LEU A 38 -2.92 15.19 9.30
C LEU A 38 -3.92 14.32 10.08
N MET A 39 -4.14 13.08 9.66
CA MET A 39 -5.00 12.13 10.34
C MET A 39 -4.44 11.78 11.74
N LEU A 40 -3.18 11.35 11.80
CA LEU A 40 -2.54 10.94 13.05
C LEU A 40 -2.35 12.13 14.00
N GLY A 41 -1.68 13.19 13.52
CA GLY A 41 -1.43 14.38 14.33
C GLY A 41 -2.72 15.05 14.78
N GLY A 42 -3.73 15.12 13.90
CA GLY A 42 -5.05 15.64 14.24
C GLY A 42 -5.74 14.81 15.33
N SER A 43 -5.68 13.48 15.25
CA SER A 43 -6.25 12.58 16.25
C SER A 43 -5.59 12.79 17.62
N LEU A 44 -4.26 12.85 17.66
CA LEU A 44 -3.51 13.11 18.88
C LEU A 44 -3.84 14.48 19.49
N LEU A 45 -3.87 15.53 18.66
CA LEU A 45 -4.16 16.89 19.13
C LEU A 45 -5.62 17.05 19.58
N ALA A 46 -6.57 16.40 18.89
CA ALA A 46 -7.99 16.43 19.31
C ALA A 46 -8.14 15.88 20.73
N VAL A 47 -7.58 14.71 21.02
CA VAL A 47 -7.62 14.10 22.35
C VAL A 47 -6.87 14.97 23.38
N THR A 48 -5.69 15.49 23.03
CA THR A 48 -4.91 16.36 23.91
C THR A 48 -5.69 17.61 24.30
N PHE A 49 -6.28 18.30 23.33
CA PHE A 49 -7.07 19.50 23.61
C PHE A 49 -8.38 19.19 24.33
N GLU A 50 -8.98 18.02 24.10
CA GLU A 50 -10.16 17.60 24.86
C GLU A 50 -9.84 17.34 26.34
N ILE A 51 -8.69 16.73 26.65
CA ILE A 51 -8.20 16.55 28.02
C ILE A 51 -7.96 17.93 28.68
N LEU A 52 -7.32 18.86 27.96
CA LEU A 52 -7.11 20.24 28.45
C LEU A 52 -8.46 20.97 28.63
N GLY A 53 -9.45 20.63 27.81
CA GLY A 53 -10.82 21.12 27.84
C GLY A 53 -11.58 20.81 29.12
N LEU A 54 -11.17 19.77 29.87
CA LEU A 54 -11.73 19.47 31.19
C LEU A 54 -11.53 20.64 32.19
N LYS A 55 -10.47 21.44 32.01
CA LYS A 55 -10.19 22.60 32.84
C LYS A 55 -10.57 23.93 32.19
N LYS A 56 -10.55 24.02 30.88
CA LYS A 56 -10.81 25.22 30.10
C LYS A 56 -11.74 24.92 28.92
N PRO A 57 -13.03 25.32 28.98
CA PRO A 57 -14.01 24.97 27.95
C PRO A 57 -13.65 25.38 26.52
N GLY A 58 -12.85 26.43 26.32
CA GLY A 58 -12.34 26.84 25.01
C GLY A 58 -11.52 25.75 24.32
N TYR A 59 -10.76 24.96 25.08
CA TYR A 59 -10.00 23.82 24.50
C TYR A 59 -10.89 22.67 24.06
N ASP A 60 -12.04 22.42 24.72
CA ASP A 60 -13.00 21.42 24.29
C ASP A 60 -13.62 21.78 22.92
N ARG A 61 -13.98 23.06 22.74
CA ARG A 61 -14.45 23.56 21.42
C ARG A 61 -13.38 23.41 20.35
N LEU A 62 -12.13 23.75 20.68
CA LEU A 62 -11.00 23.59 19.76
C LEU A 62 -10.77 22.12 19.38
N ALA A 63 -10.83 21.21 20.35
CA ALA A 63 -10.73 19.76 20.12
C ALA A 63 -11.84 19.27 19.16
N HIS A 64 -13.06 19.75 19.35
CA HIS A 64 -14.19 19.41 18.46
C HIS A 64 -13.97 19.88 17.02
N HIS A 65 -13.46 21.10 16.81
CA HIS A 65 -13.09 21.58 15.48
C HIS A 65 -12.00 20.74 14.83
N ILE A 66 -10.97 20.36 15.58
CA ILE A 66 -9.92 19.46 15.09
C ILE A 66 -10.52 18.10 14.72
N ALA A 67 -11.35 17.51 15.57
CA ALA A 67 -12.00 16.21 15.32
C ALA A 67 -12.87 16.20 14.05
N LYS A 68 -13.51 17.33 13.71
CA LYS A 68 -14.25 17.48 12.45
C LYS A 68 -13.35 17.35 11.22
N THR A 69 -12.11 17.87 11.25
CA THR A 69 -11.18 17.82 10.12
C THR A 69 -10.66 16.41 9.88
N ILE A 70 -10.44 15.62 10.94
CA ILE A 70 -9.92 14.25 10.84
C ILE A 70 -10.84 13.36 10.00
N THR A 71 -12.14 13.60 10.07
CA THR A 71 -13.14 12.80 9.36
C THR A 71 -12.95 12.82 7.83
N VAL A 72 -12.46 13.92 7.28
CA VAL A 72 -12.16 14.05 5.85
C VAL A 72 -10.75 13.52 5.56
N THR A 73 -9.76 13.94 6.35
CA THR A 73 -8.34 13.61 6.11
C THR A 73 -8.06 12.10 6.19
N LYS A 74 -8.74 11.37 7.09
CA LYS A 74 -8.56 9.90 7.21
C LYS A 74 -9.00 9.13 5.96
N SER A 75 -10.12 9.54 5.34
CA SER A 75 -10.62 8.87 4.13
C SER A 75 -9.65 9.07 2.97
N LEU A 76 -9.13 10.28 2.80
CA LEU A 76 -8.09 10.58 1.81
C LEU A 76 -6.79 9.84 2.12
N ALA A 77 -6.39 9.74 3.39
CA ALA A 77 -5.20 8.99 3.79
C ALA A 77 -5.26 7.53 3.30
N VAL A 78 -6.39 6.84 3.51
CA VAL A 78 -6.51 5.43 3.10
C VAL A 78 -6.58 5.27 1.59
N VAL A 79 -7.42 6.05 0.91
CA VAL A 79 -7.56 5.95 -0.56
C VAL A 79 -6.24 6.23 -1.27
N LEU A 80 -5.53 7.28 -0.86
CA LEU A 80 -4.24 7.63 -1.45
C LEU A 80 -3.13 6.64 -1.10
N GLY A 81 -3.29 5.81 -0.06
CA GLY A 81 -2.34 4.77 0.31
C GLY A 81 -2.26 3.60 -0.66
N VAL A 82 -3.31 3.37 -1.44
CA VAL A 82 -3.34 2.30 -2.45
C VAL A 82 -2.29 2.54 -3.53
N GLY A 83 -2.11 3.78 -3.98
CA GLY A 83 -1.16 4.12 -5.04
C GLY A 83 0.29 3.73 -4.72
N PRO A 84 0.91 4.23 -3.63
CA PRO A 84 2.26 3.84 -3.27
C PRO A 84 2.38 2.34 -2.92
N LEU A 85 1.31 1.71 -2.41
CA LEU A 85 1.29 0.27 -2.16
C LEU A 85 1.41 -0.53 -3.47
N LEU A 86 0.65 -0.17 -4.50
CA LEU A 86 0.75 -0.80 -5.82
C LEU A 86 2.12 -0.56 -6.47
N ALA A 87 2.64 0.66 -6.41
CA ALA A 87 3.93 1.01 -6.99
C ALA A 87 5.10 0.25 -6.32
N ILE A 88 5.08 0.08 -4.98
CA ILE A 88 6.12 -0.68 -4.27
C ILE A 88 6.03 -2.18 -4.59
N ASN A 89 4.81 -2.72 -4.76
CA ASN A 89 4.59 -4.10 -5.19
C ASN A 89 5.21 -4.38 -6.57
N LEU A 90 5.07 -3.46 -7.51
CA LEU A 90 5.62 -3.61 -8.86
C LEU A 90 7.15 -3.50 -8.87
N LEU A 91 7.71 -2.50 -8.16
CA LEU A 91 9.16 -2.26 -8.16
C LEU A 91 9.95 -3.28 -7.33
N TYR A 92 9.36 -3.81 -6.28
CA TYR A 92 10.02 -4.62 -5.26
C TYR A 92 9.20 -5.86 -4.90
N THR A 93 8.66 -6.55 -5.90
CA THR A 93 7.75 -7.69 -5.75
C THR A 93 8.26 -8.71 -4.73
N ILE A 94 9.42 -9.32 -4.98
CA ILE A 94 9.96 -10.38 -4.11
C ILE A 94 10.23 -9.86 -2.69
N PRO A 95 11.00 -8.76 -2.48
CA PRO A 95 11.28 -8.27 -1.15
C PRO A 95 10.03 -7.89 -0.36
N PHE A 96 9.06 -7.25 -1.02
CA PHE A 96 7.84 -6.80 -0.37
C PHE A 96 6.95 -7.98 0.06
N TYR A 97 6.69 -8.92 -0.83
CA TYR A 97 5.88 -10.10 -0.50
C TYR A 97 6.56 -11.03 0.50
N SER A 98 7.89 -11.17 0.46
CA SER A 98 8.64 -11.95 1.44
C SER A 98 8.50 -11.36 2.84
N ALA A 99 8.65 -10.03 2.98
CA ALA A 99 8.42 -9.34 4.25
C ALA A 99 6.98 -9.50 4.73
N ASN A 100 5.97 -9.33 3.85
CA ASN A 100 4.56 -9.52 4.17
C ASN A 100 4.27 -10.96 4.66
N ARG A 101 4.90 -11.97 4.05
CA ARG A 101 4.74 -13.37 4.46
C ARG A 101 5.38 -13.65 5.82
N ILE A 102 6.56 -13.08 6.09
CA ILE A 102 7.26 -13.23 7.38
C ILE A 102 6.48 -12.57 8.50
N THR A 103 5.97 -11.36 8.28
CA THR A 103 5.16 -10.63 9.26
C THR A 103 3.72 -11.16 9.38
N GLY A 104 3.25 -11.89 8.38
CA GLY A 104 2.05 -12.74 8.34
C GLY A 104 0.79 -12.14 8.96
N ALA A 105 0.36 -12.76 10.07
CA ALA A 105 -0.89 -12.37 10.74
C ALA A 105 -0.89 -10.92 11.24
N VAL A 106 0.27 -10.39 11.68
CA VAL A 106 0.35 -9.00 12.15
C VAL A 106 0.18 -8.02 10.99
N TRP A 107 0.72 -8.36 9.81
CA TRP A 107 0.53 -7.54 8.62
C TRP A 107 -0.95 -7.45 8.21
N ILE A 108 -1.66 -8.57 8.18
CA ILE A 108 -3.09 -8.59 7.79
C ILE A 108 -3.97 -7.87 8.81
N MET A 109 -3.56 -7.82 10.08
CA MET A 109 -4.27 -7.07 11.13
C MET A 109 -4.37 -5.58 10.88
N ILE A 110 -3.56 -5.00 9.98
CA ILE A 110 -3.72 -3.59 9.57
C ILE A 110 -5.15 -3.30 9.11
N ILE A 111 -5.79 -4.23 8.38
CA ILE A 111 -7.14 -4.05 7.83
C ILE A 111 -8.19 -3.89 8.95
N PRO A 112 -8.36 -4.84 9.88
CA PRO A 112 -9.33 -4.67 10.96
C PRO A 112 -8.95 -3.52 11.91
N LEU A 113 -7.65 -3.26 12.16
CA LEU A 113 -7.23 -2.13 13.00
C LEU A 113 -7.62 -0.77 12.39
N VAL A 114 -7.41 -0.58 11.08
CA VAL A 114 -7.87 0.62 10.37
C VAL A 114 -9.40 0.75 10.44
N THR A 115 -10.12 -0.34 10.23
CA THR A 115 -11.58 -0.35 10.29
C THR A 115 -12.08 0.09 11.66
N VAL A 116 -11.56 -0.50 12.74
CA VAL A 116 -11.93 -0.15 14.12
C VAL A 116 -11.54 1.30 14.44
N ALA A 117 -10.34 1.74 14.05
CA ALA A 117 -9.90 3.13 14.23
C ALA A 117 -10.86 4.13 13.56
N PHE A 118 -11.35 3.80 12.35
CA PHE A 118 -12.32 4.64 11.65
C PHE A 118 -13.67 4.69 12.36
N LEU A 119 -14.18 3.54 12.80
CA LEU A 119 -15.43 3.47 13.55
C LEU A 119 -15.35 4.26 14.86
N LEU A 120 -14.25 4.12 15.61
CA LEU A 120 -14.00 4.90 16.82
C LEU A 120 -13.89 6.41 16.54
N THR A 121 -13.26 6.80 15.43
CA THR A 121 -13.20 8.23 15.04
C THR A 121 -14.58 8.78 14.71
N TYR A 122 -15.43 8.01 14.03
CA TYR A 122 -16.83 8.42 13.82
C TYR A 122 -17.60 8.48 15.12
N LEU A 123 -17.46 7.46 15.98
CA LEU A 123 -18.08 7.43 17.29
C LEU A 123 -17.66 8.64 18.12
N HIS A 124 -16.37 8.96 18.21
CA HIS A 124 -15.83 10.14 18.88
C HIS A 124 -16.47 11.43 18.35
N LYS A 125 -16.52 11.62 17.02
CA LYS A 125 -17.10 12.83 16.42
C LYS A 125 -18.59 12.98 16.69
N TYR A 126 -19.38 11.90 16.49
CA TYR A 126 -20.84 12.00 16.51
C TYR A 126 -21.46 11.89 17.91
N THR A 127 -20.67 11.51 18.92
CA THR A 127 -21.13 11.45 20.31
C THR A 127 -20.70 12.65 21.15
N TRP A 128 -20.07 13.68 20.53
CA TRP A 128 -19.52 14.84 21.25
C TRP A 128 -20.52 15.49 22.22
N GLU A 129 -21.72 15.79 21.74
CA GLU A 129 -22.77 16.39 22.55
C GLU A 129 -23.44 15.37 23.49
N ARG A 130 -23.67 14.13 23.00
CA ARG A 130 -24.30 13.08 23.80
C ARG A 130 -23.49 12.69 25.03
N LEU A 131 -22.19 12.66 24.89
CA LEU A 131 -21.24 12.30 25.94
C LEU A 131 -20.64 13.52 26.65
N ALA A 132 -21.20 14.72 26.45
CA ALA A 132 -20.68 15.93 27.09
C ALA A 132 -20.63 15.83 28.62
N ARG A 133 -21.60 15.09 29.24
CA ARG A 133 -21.61 14.81 30.69
C ARG A 133 -20.72 13.64 31.11
N HIS A 134 -20.23 12.84 30.16
CA HIS A 134 -19.40 11.65 30.38
C HIS A 134 -18.07 11.77 29.62
N LYS A 135 -17.39 12.91 29.80
CA LYS A 135 -16.13 13.25 29.09
C LYS A 135 -15.06 12.19 29.20
N ALA A 136 -14.94 11.50 30.34
CA ALA A 136 -13.97 10.43 30.49
C ALA A 136 -14.18 9.29 29.44
N ILE A 137 -15.43 8.89 29.21
CA ILE A 137 -15.77 7.88 28.20
C ILE A 137 -15.46 8.41 26.80
N HIS A 138 -15.84 9.66 26.52
CA HIS A 138 -15.62 10.30 25.23
C HIS A 138 -14.14 10.42 24.89
N ILE A 139 -13.32 10.89 25.83
CA ILE A 139 -11.85 10.94 25.70
C ILE A 139 -11.26 9.55 25.48
N THR A 140 -11.75 8.53 26.19
CA THR A 140 -11.27 7.16 26.01
C THR A 140 -11.53 6.65 24.58
N ILE A 141 -12.70 6.94 23.99
CA ILE A 141 -13.00 6.58 22.59
C ILE A 141 -11.99 7.24 21.64
N GLY A 142 -11.73 8.53 21.80
CA GLY A 142 -10.76 9.27 21.00
C GLY A 142 -9.32 8.76 21.19
N ALA A 143 -8.94 8.46 22.44
CA ALA A 143 -7.61 7.93 22.78
C ALA A 143 -7.40 6.54 22.18
N MET A 144 -8.41 5.66 22.19
CA MET A 144 -8.32 4.35 21.53
C MET A 144 -8.17 4.49 20.01
N ALA A 145 -8.93 5.39 19.38
CA ALA A 145 -8.74 5.67 17.94
C ALA A 145 -7.31 6.16 17.65
N SER A 146 -6.80 7.08 18.45
CA SER A 146 -5.43 7.60 18.33
C SER A 146 -4.37 6.52 18.54
N LEU A 147 -4.56 5.64 19.52
CA LEU A 147 -3.67 4.51 19.77
C LEU A 147 -3.61 3.56 18.55
N LEU A 148 -4.75 3.24 17.96
CA LEU A 148 -4.78 2.42 16.75
C LEU A 148 -4.07 3.10 15.57
N PHE A 149 -4.27 4.42 15.40
CA PHE A 149 -3.53 5.18 14.39
C PHE A 149 -2.03 5.29 14.67
N LEU A 150 -1.57 5.07 15.89
CA LEU A 150 -0.15 4.91 16.22
C LEU A 150 0.34 3.50 15.91
N VAL A 151 -0.42 2.46 16.23
CA VAL A 151 -0.01 1.06 16.04
C VAL A 151 0.10 0.71 14.55
N ILE A 152 -0.85 1.14 13.72
CA ILE A 152 -0.89 0.81 12.29
C ILE A 152 0.41 1.20 11.55
N PRO A 153 0.88 2.45 11.58
CA PRO A 153 2.13 2.83 10.91
C PRO A 153 3.36 2.19 11.53
N PHE A 154 3.32 1.80 12.81
CA PHE A 154 4.40 1.06 13.44
C PHE A 154 4.56 -0.32 12.81
N ILE A 155 3.46 -1.07 12.63
CA ILE A 155 3.44 -2.36 11.92
C ILE A 155 3.95 -2.18 10.48
N PHE A 156 3.44 -1.15 9.78
CA PHE A 156 3.82 -0.87 8.41
C PHE A 156 5.30 -0.54 8.26
N LEU A 157 5.84 0.30 9.14
CA LEU A 157 7.25 0.69 9.12
C LEU A 157 8.17 -0.49 9.43
N ALA A 158 7.80 -1.36 10.37
CA ALA A 158 8.53 -2.59 10.68
C ALA A 158 8.61 -3.51 9.45
N ASN A 159 7.48 -3.76 8.78
CA ASN A 159 7.42 -4.56 7.57
C ASN A 159 8.28 -3.98 6.43
N VAL A 160 8.12 -2.69 6.13
CA VAL A 160 8.90 -2.02 5.07
C VAL A 160 10.38 -1.91 5.42
N ASN A 161 10.73 -1.93 6.70
CA ASN A 161 12.12 -2.01 7.14
C ASN A 161 12.69 -3.41 6.84
N LEU A 162 11.98 -4.48 7.24
CA LEU A 162 12.37 -5.87 6.95
C LEU A 162 12.54 -6.13 5.44
N MET A 163 11.67 -5.55 4.60
CA MET A 163 11.76 -5.65 3.15
C MET A 163 13.13 -5.22 2.59
N GLN A 164 13.80 -4.26 3.24
CA GLN A 164 15.07 -3.69 2.76
C GLN A 164 16.30 -4.53 3.13
N TYR A 165 16.13 -5.55 3.98
CA TYR A 165 17.22 -6.36 4.51
C TYR A 165 16.94 -7.86 4.34
N PRO A 166 17.08 -8.39 3.11
CA PRO A 166 16.86 -9.82 2.84
C PRO A 166 17.72 -10.77 3.67
N ASP A 167 18.91 -10.33 4.07
CA ASP A 167 19.83 -11.04 4.97
C ASP A 167 19.27 -11.28 6.39
N ARG A 168 18.25 -10.50 6.80
CA ARG A 168 17.59 -10.62 8.09
C ARG A 168 16.30 -11.46 8.09
N TRP A 169 15.88 -11.95 6.93
CA TRP A 169 14.60 -12.66 6.83
C TRP A 169 14.56 -13.95 7.63
N GLU A 170 15.66 -14.69 7.69
CA GLU A 170 15.71 -15.94 8.46
C GLU A 170 15.65 -15.66 9.98
N GLU A 171 16.38 -14.68 10.45
CA GLU A 171 16.31 -14.22 11.84
C GLU A 171 14.89 -13.76 12.21
N ALA A 172 14.27 -12.97 11.34
CA ALA A 172 12.88 -12.50 11.53
C ALA A 172 11.87 -13.65 11.52
N ARG A 173 12.07 -14.67 10.69
CA ARG A 173 11.23 -15.87 10.62
C ARG A 173 11.29 -16.68 11.93
N GLN A 174 12.47 -16.81 12.51
CA GLN A 174 12.67 -17.56 13.77
C GLN A 174 12.24 -16.75 14.99
N GLY A 175 12.56 -15.45 15.05
CA GLY A 175 12.27 -14.57 16.17
C GLY A 175 10.86 -13.96 16.16
N GLY A 176 10.09 -14.20 15.11
CA GLY A 176 8.73 -13.68 14.95
C GLY A 176 8.67 -12.16 14.82
N PHE A 177 7.47 -11.59 14.96
CA PHE A 177 7.23 -10.16 14.74
C PHE A 177 7.98 -9.26 15.73
N ALA A 178 8.25 -9.75 16.95
CA ALA A 178 9.03 -9.00 17.94
C ALA A 178 10.45 -8.70 17.45
N ALA A 179 11.12 -9.66 16.81
CA ALA A 179 12.44 -9.45 16.21
C ALA A 179 12.40 -8.36 15.12
N VAL A 180 11.31 -8.32 14.31
CA VAL A 180 11.12 -7.28 13.29
C VAL A 180 10.92 -5.90 13.90
N LEU A 181 10.17 -5.78 15.00
CA LEU A 181 9.94 -4.49 15.67
C LEU A 181 11.23 -3.86 16.22
N PHE A 182 12.11 -4.69 16.74
CA PHE A 182 13.37 -4.23 17.35
C PHE A 182 14.54 -4.20 16.38
N MET A 183 14.31 -4.44 15.07
CA MET A 183 15.34 -4.21 14.08
C MET A 183 15.84 -2.76 14.13
N ALA A 184 17.12 -2.59 13.86
CA ALA A 184 17.72 -1.27 13.74
C ALA A 184 16.89 -0.36 12.84
N ASN A 185 16.81 0.92 13.19
CA ASN A 185 16.09 1.94 12.43
C ASN A 185 14.55 1.94 12.53
N VAL A 186 13.88 0.90 13.04
CA VAL A 186 12.40 0.91 13.13
C VAL A 186 11.91 1.97 14.11
N ILE A 187 12.40 1.94 15.35
CA ILE A 187 11.97 2.87 16.40
C ILE A 187 12.37 4.33 16.09
N PRO A 188 13.62 4.65 15.72
CA PRO A 188 13.98 6.03 15.36
C PRO A 188 13.14 6.58 14.20
N ARG A 189 12.90 5.79 13.17
CA ARG A 189 12.06 6.17 12.02
C ARG A 189 10.61 6.40 12.42
N TYR A 190 10.07 5.55 13.29
CA TYR A 190 8.73 5.70 13.80
C TYR A 190 8.56 6.99 14.63
N LEU A 191 9.50 7.28 15.53
CA LEU A 191 9.49 8.53 16.31
C LEU A 191 9.58 9.76 15.40
N HIS A 192 10.48 9.73 14.42
CA HIS A 192 10.58 10.80 13.42
C HIS A 192 9.28 11.02 12.66
N PHE A 193 8.59 9.96 12.28
CA PHE A 193 7.29 10.01 11.62
C PHE A 193 6.20 10.62 12.51
N VAL A 194 6.10 10.20 13.78
CA VAL A 194 5.08 10.74 14.71
C VAL A 194 5.30 12.24 14.94
N LEU A 195 6.56 12.68 15.11
CA LEU A 195 6.89 14.09 15.22
C LEU A 195 6.50 14.87 13.97
N ALA A 196 6.75 14.32 12.77
CA ALA A 196 6.33 14.92 11.51
C ALA A 196 4.80 15.04 11.41
N ALA A 197 4.05 14.07 11.90
CA ALA A 197 2.60 14.11 11.91
C ALA A 197 2.06 15.26 12.77
N VAL A 198 2.60 15.46 13.96
CA VAL A 198 2.22 16.57 14.85
C VAL A 198 2.61 17.92 14.24
N ALA A 199 3.84 18.03 13.70
CA ALA A 199 4.34 19.26 13.07
C ALA A 199 3.48 19.67 11.84
N SER A 200 3.20 18.73 10.94
CA SER A 200 2.36 18.97 9.77
C SER A 200 0.94 19.40 10.15
N THR A 201 0.38 18.77 11.18
CA THR A 201 -0.95 19.12 11.69
C THR A 201 -0.95 20.51 12.32
N GLY A 202 0.10 20.88 13.05
CA GLY A 202 0.26 22.24 13.58
C GLY A 202 0.18 23.29 12.47
N LEU A 203 0.95 23.13 11.38
CA LEU A 203 0.88 24.05 10.22
C LEU A 203 -0.49 24.06 9.54
N PHE A 204 -1.13 22.90 9.39
CA PHE A 204 -2.49 22.83 8.85
C PHE A 204 -3.48 23.60 9.73
N LEU A 205 -3.38 23.50 11.06
CA LEU A 205 -4.26 24.18 12.00
C LEU A 205 -4.00 25.69 12.05
N VAL A 206 -2.75 26.16 11.82
CA VAL A 206 -2.50 27.58 11.56
C VAL A 206 -3.38 28.07 10.44
N TRP A 207 -3.36 27.40 9.27
CA TRP A 207 -4.22 27.77 8.14
C TRP A 207 -5.71 27.63 8.47
N TYR A 208 -6.12 26.48 8.99
CA TYR A 208 -7.53 26.14 9.18
C TYR A 208 -8.25 27.07 10.14
N LEU A 209 -7.62 27.46 11.24
CA LEU A 209 -8.21 28.22 12.34
C LEU A 209 -7.95 29.73 12.27
N THR A 210 -6.97 30.17 11.49
CA THR A 210 -6.64 31.62 11.42
C THR A 210 -7.01 32.29 10.11
N ARG A 211 -7.49 31.55 9.09
CA ARG A 211 -7.97 32.14 7.83
C ARG A 211 -9.15 33.07 8.07
N GLU A 212 -9.36 34.05 7.17
CA GLU A 212 -10.41 35.07 7.31
C GLU A 212 -11.83 34.50 7.46
N LYS A 213 -12.12 33.38 6.78
CA LYS A 213 -13.41 32.67 6.86
C LYS A 213 -13.54 31.77 8.09
N ALA A 214 -12.54 31.69 8.98
CA ALA A 214 -12.64 30.90 10.19
C ALA A 214 -13.53 31.62 11.21
N GLN A 215 -14.46 30.89 11.78
CA GLN A 215 -15.37 31.38 12.83
C GLN A 215 -14.63 31.47 14.16
N VAL A 216 -13.74 32.45 14.31
CA VAL A 216 -12.96 32.68 15.55
C VAL A 216 -13.87 33.09 16.71
N GLU A 217 -15.03 33.62 16.41
CA GLU A 217 -16.09 33.96 17.37
C GLU A 217 -16.59 32.77 18.22
N GLU A 218 -16.40 31.53 17.69
CA GLU A 218 -16.64 30.31 18.46
C GLU A 218 -15.59 30.08 19.59
N PHE A 219 -14.51 30.87 19.63
CA PHE A 219 -13.45 30.82 20.64
C PHE A 219 -13.31 32.14 21.35
N PRO A 220 -14.30 32.56 22.19
CA PRO A 220 -14.32 33.89 22.80
C PRO A 220 -13.08 34.20 23.68
N ASP A 221 -12.43 33.17 24.18
CA ASP A 221 -11.22 33.30 25.03
C ASP A 221 -9.91 33.29 24.23
N GLU A 222 -9.98 33.22 22.88
CA GLU A 222 -8.79 33.05 22.02
C GLU A 222 -8.81 34.07 20.89
N SER A 223 -7.75 34.87 20.78
CA SER A 223 -7.53 35.70 19.59
C SER A 223 -6.93 34.90 18.45
N ARG A 224 -7.06 35.42 17.20
CA ARG A 224 -6.37 34.82 16.03
C ARG A 224 -4.87 34.78 16.24
N ALA A 225 -4.28 35.77 16.89
CA ALA A 225 -2.86 35.81 17.22
C ALA A 225 -2.48 34.71 18.23
N SER A 226 -3.29 34.49 19.26
CA SER A 226 -3.11 33.41 20.23
C SER A 226 -3.15 32.03 19.57
N LEU A 227 -4.15 31.76 18.72
CA LEU A 227 -4.28 30.51 17.98
C LEU A 227 -3.08 30.30 17.04
N ARG A 228 -2.64 31.36 16.34
CA ARG A 228 -1.46 31.32 15.49
C ARG A 228 -0.22 30.95 16.27
N LYS A 229 0.08 31.64 17.34
CA LYS A 229 1.22 31.41 18.25
C LYS A 229 1.25 29.97 18.72
N ARG A 230 0.10 29.48 19.18
CA ARG A 230 -0.06 28.10 19.67
C ARG A 230 0.25 27.06 18.57
N PHE A 231 -0.36 27.17 17.39
CA PHE A 231 -0.19 26.15 16.37
C PHE A 231 1.14 26.22 15.64
N TYR A 232 1.76 27.39 15.53
CA TYR A 232 3.16 27.45 15.14
C TYR A 232 4.08 26.82 16.20
N THR A 233 3.78 26.96 17.47
CA THR A 233 4.55 26.28 18.54
C THR A 233 4.36 24.75 18.45
N VAL A 234 3.13 24.29 18.19
CA VAL A 234 2.82 22.86 17.94
C VAL A 234 3.56 22.33 16.71
N ALA A 235 3.79 23.17 15.69
CA ALA A 235 4.59 22.78 14.53
C ALA A 235 6.09 22.83 14.81
N LEU A 236 6.56 23.89 15.45
CA LEU A 236 7.98 24.17 15.68
C LEU A 236 8.63 23.16 16.64
N VAL A 237 8.00 22.88 17.78
CA VAL A 237 8.61 22.02 18.80
C VAL A 237 8.93 20.61 18.29
N PRO A 238 7.99 19.87 17.65
CA PRO A 238 8.32 18.58 17.07
C PRO A 238 9.37 18.70 15.95
N THR A 239 9.33 19.76 15.14
CA THR A 239 10.32 19.99 14.09
C THR A 239 11.73 20.17 14.70
N LEU A 240 11.87 20.88 15.82
CA LEU A 240 13.15 20.97 16.52
C LEU A 240 13.62 19.61 17.06
N ILE A 241 12.72 18.83 17.62
CA ILE A 241 13.04 17.48 18.13
C ILE A 241 13.48 16.57 16.95
N GLN A 242 12.96 16.77 15.74
CA GLN A 242 13.37 16.02 14.55
C GLN A 242 14.85 16.27 14.17
N PHE A 243 15.44 17.39 14.51
CA PHE A 243 16.89 17.61 14.34
C PHE A 243 17.75 16.71 15.26
N LEU A 244 17.15 16.14 16.31
CA LEU A 244 17.78 15.10 17.13
C LEU A 244 17.40 13.70 16.64
N ALA A 245 16.12 13.48 16.32
CA ALA A 245 15.64 12.19 15.85
C ALA A 245 16.17 11.83 14.46
N GLY A 246 16.39 12.81 13.56
CA GLY A 246 16.92 12.59 12.22
C GLY A 246 18.29 11.94 12.18
N PRO A 247 19.30 12.47 12.89
CA PRO A 247 20.59 11.80 13.05
C PRO A 247 20.48 10.38 13.61
N LEU A 248 19.58 10.12 14.59
CA LEU A 248 19.33 8.76 15.10
C LEU A 248 18.80 7.84 13.98
N VAL A 249 17.93 8.34 13.10
CA VAL A 249 17.51 7.57 11.92
C VAL A 249 18.70 7.25 11.04
N LEU A 250 19.57 8.23 10.77
CA LEU A 250 20.73 8.05 9.86
C LEU A 250 21.76 7.07 10.42
N ILE A 251 22.16 7.19 11.68
CA ILE A 251 23.18 6.32 12.29
C ILE A 251 22.69 4.89 12.54
N THR A 252 21.38 4.68 12.63
CA THR A 252 20.78 3.34 12.76
C THR A 252 20.50 2.69 11.42
N LEU A 253 20.66 3.40 10.29
CA LEU A 253 20.57 2.83 8.95
C LEU A 253 21.79 1.94 8.66
N PRO A 254 21.60 0.69 8.22
CA PRO A 254 22.68 -0.11 7.72
C PRO A 254 23.39 0.56 6.51
N PRO A 255 24.73 0.49 6.45
CA PRO A 255 25.51 1.22 5.45
C PRO A 255 25.24 0.76 4.00
N VAL A 256 24.67 -0.43 3.80
CA VAL A 256 24.40 -1.04 2.47
C VAL A 256 23.60 -0.16 1.52
N GLY A 257 22.73 0.69 2.04
CA GLY A 257 21.88 1.61 1.26
C GLY A 257 22.41 3.05 1.16
N LEU A 258 23.51 3.39 1.84
CA LEU A 258 24.05 4.74 1.83
C LEU A 258 24.70 5.08 0.48
N SER A 259 24.38 6.27 -0.04
CA SER A 259 24.97 6.80 -1.27
C SER A 259 25.16 8.31 -1.17
N GLY A 260 26.15 8.86 -1.89
CA GLY A 260 26.40 10.30 -1.91
C GLY A 260 25.19 11.11 -2.36
N LEU A 261 24.45 10.61 -3.35
CA LEU A 261 23.23 11.27 -3.85
C LEU A 261 22.12 11.28 -2.78
N MET A 262 21.92 10.18 -2.05
CA MET A 262 21.00 10.11 -0.91
C MET A 262 21.37 11.12 0.17
N LEU A 263 22.65 11.18 0.55
CA LEU A 263 23.13 12.12 1.56
C LEU A 263 23.01 13.58 1.11
N ALA A 264 23.21 13.88 -0.16
CA ALA A 264 23.00 15.23 -0.72
C ALA A 264 21.52 15.68 -0.60
N HIS A 265 20.57 14.81 -0.91
CA HIS A 265 19.14 15.11 -0.73
C HIS A 265 18.79 15.32 0.76
N LEU A 266 19.34 14.49 1.63
CA LEU A 266 19.14 14.63 3.08
C LEU A 266 19.74 15.94 3.61
N GLY A 267 20.98 16.28 3.21
CA GLY A 267 21.62 17.53 3.59
C GLY A 267 20.85 18.77 3.12
N ALA A 268 20.39 18.76 1.88
CA ALA A 268 19.55 19.85 1.34
C ALA A 268 18.24 19.99 2.12
N ALA A 269 17.58 18.87 2.46
CA ALA A 269 16.38 18.87 3.27
C ALA A 269 16.61 19.45 4.68
N VAL A 270 17.71 19.10 5.33
CA VAL A 270 18.08 19.60 6.67
C VAL A 270 18.35 21.10 6.66
N VAL A 271 19.10 21.61 5.67
CA VAL A 271 19.36 23.04 5.50
C VAL A 271 18.04 23.81 5.29
N LEU A 272 17.17 23.32 4.40
CA LEU A 272 15.88 23.95 4.16
C LEU A 272 14.97 23.90 5.39
N ALA A 273 14.97 22.79 6.14
CA ALA A 273 14.22 22.66 7.40
C ALA A 273 14.69 23.67 8.44
N ALA A 274 16.00 23.97 8.53
CA ALA A 274 16.52 25.00 9.44
C ALA A 274 16.00 26.40 9.06
N VAL A 275 15.89 26.71 7.78
CA VAL A 275 15.27 27.97 7.30
C VAL A 275 13.77 28.00 7.70
N VAL A 276 13.04 26.90 7.54
CA VAL A 276 11.64 26.79 7.95
C VAL A 276 11.48 27.00 9.46
N VAL A 277 12.33 26.41 10.28
CA VAL A 277 12.37 26.63 11.75
C VAL A 277 12.53 28.11 12.06
N ARG A 278 13.49 28.79 11.40
CA ARG A 278 13.70 30.25 11.57
C ARG A 278 12.44 31.05 11.20
N TRP A 279 11.77 30.70 10.12
CA TRP A 279 10.54 31.39 9.70
C TRP A 279 9.36 31.11 10.65
N MET A 280 9.18 29.88 11.14
CA MET A 280 8.14 29.57 12.14
C MET A 280 8.38 30.35 13.45
N TRP A 281 9.64 30.46 13.87
CA TRP A 281 10.01 31.26 15.04
C TRP A 281 9.62 32.72 14.88
N LEU A 282 9.91 33.33 13.71
CA LEU A 282 9.52 34.72 13.41
C LEU A 282 7.99 34.89 13.41
N GLU A 283 7.25 33.96 12.86
CA GLU A 283 5.77 33.99 12.90
C GLU A 283 5.22 33.96 14.32
N ILE A 284 5.88 33.26 15.24
CA ILE A 284 5.50 33.23 16.66
C ILE A 284 5.78 34.60 17.30
N GLN A 285 6.93 35.21 17.02
CA GLN A 285 7.30 36.51 17.60
C GLN A 285 6.44 37.65 17.07
N GLU A 286 6.09 37.64 15.81
CA GLU A 286 5.34 38.70 15.11
C GLU A 286 3.81 38.42 15.08
N ALA A 287 3.31 37.44 15.82
CA ALA A 287 1.92 36.97 15.70
C ALA A 287 0.88 38.07 15.95
N ASP A 288 1.17 39.00 16.86
CA ASP A 288 0.25 40.07 17.24
C ASP A 288 0.18 41.18 16.18
N ASN A 289 1.19 41.33 15.33
CA ASN A 289 1.34 42.39 14.33
C ASN A 289 1.11 41.92 12.88
N THR A 290 0.79 40.67 12.67
CA THR A 290 0.70 40.08 11.32
C THR A 290 -0.75 39.82 10.91
N PRO A 291 -1.15 40.06 9.64
CA PRO A 291 -2.48 39.69 9.15
C PRO A 291 -2.72 38.17 9.23
N ALA A 292 -3.96 37.75 9.07
CA ALA A 292 -4.44 36.38 9.32
C ALA A 292 -3.56 35.27 8.71
N LEU A 293 -3.10 35.45 7.46
CA LEU A 293 -2.10 34.58 6.81
C LEU A 293 -1.05 35.43 6.14
N SER A 294 0.18 35.39 6.65
CA SER A 294 1.30 36.12 6.10
C SER A 294 1.79 35.46 4.79
N ARG A 295 2.51 36.24 3.93
CA ARG A 295 3.23 35.66 2.79
C ARG A 295 4.26 34.61 3.27
N ARG A 296 4.86 34.80 4.44
CA ARG A 296 5.81 33.86 5.05
C ARG A 296 5.16 32.50 5.38
N PHE A 297 3.89 32.44 5.75
CA PHE A 297 3.17 31.19 5.93
C PHE A 297 3.25 30.30 4.68
N TRP A 298 2.98 30.86 3.51
CA TRP A 298 3.04 30.10 2.26
C TRP A 298 4.47 29.67 1.91
N HIS A 299 5.47 30.51 2.20
CA HIS A 299 6.86 30.09 2.06
C HIS A 299 7.21 28.92 2.97
N ILE A 300 6.72 28.92 4.22
CA ILE A 300 6.88 27.80 5.16
C ILE A 300 6.24 26.52 4.61
N VAL A 301 4.99 26.60 4.12
CA VAL A 301 4.25 25.43 3.60
C VAL A 301 4.95 24.85 2.35
N ILE A 302 5.34 25.71 1.41
CA ILE A 302 6.04 25.27 0.19
C ILE A 302 7.39 24.65 0.54
N ALA A 303 8.19 25.33 1.36
CA ALA A 303 9.51 24.82 1.77
C ALA A 303 9.40 23.50 2.52
N MET A 304 8.41 23.36 3.42
CA MET A 304 8.15 22.08 4.10
C MET A 304 7.73 20.98 3.10
N GLY A 305 6.92 21.31 2.10
CA GLY A 305 6.59 20.39 1.01
C GLY A 305 7.84 19.91 0.25
N VAL A 306 8.77 20.82 -0.05
CA VAL A 306 10.06 20.48 -0.68
C VAL A 306 10.91 19.59 0.25
N VAL A 307 10.95 19.88 1.55
CA VAL A 307 11.63 19.01 2.54
C VAL A 307 11.06 17.59 2.49
N VAL A 308 9.75 17.44 2.47
CA VAL A 308 9.09 16.11 2.41
C VAL A 308 9.46 15.38 1.11
N VAL A 309 9.48 16.07 -0.03
CA VAL A 309 9.88 15.48 -1.33
C VAL A 309 11.35 15.03 -1.29
N LEU A 310 12.26 15.86 -0.78
CA LEU A 310 13.68 15.53 -0.65
C LEU A 310 13.89 14.31 0.26
N MET A 311 13.21 14.25 1.41
CA MET A 311 13.27 13.12 2.34
C MET A 311 12.69 11.84 1.73
N ALA A 312 11.56 11.93 1.01
CA ALA A 312 10.95 10.79 0.33
C ALA A 312 11.87 10.26 -0.80
N THR A 313 12.51 11.17 -1.54
CA THR A 313 13.49 10.81 -2.58
C THR A 313 14.73 10.16 -1.97
N ALA A 314 15.29 10.72 -0.91
CA ALA A 314 16.42 10.13 -0.17
C ALA A 314 16.09 8.71 0.30
N ARG A 315 14.89 8.50 0.85
CA ARG A 315 14.40 7.16 1.25
C ARG A 315 14.30 6.19 0.07
N GLN A 316 13.84 6.64 -1.09
CA GLN A 316 13.76 5.80 -2.29
C GLN A 316 15.15 5.46 -2.83
N LEU A 317 16.07 6.41 -2.84
CA LEU A 317 17.48 6.19 -3.23
C LEU A 317 18.15 5.17 -2.30
N TYR A 318 17.98 5.31 -0.98
CA TYR A 318 18.47 4.34 0.00
C TYR A 318 17.95 2.92 -0.29
N ARG A 319 16.63 2.78 -0.48
CA ARG A 319 16.00 1.48 -0.78
C ARG A 319 16.52 0.87 -2.07
N ALA A 320 16.61 1.66 -3.13
CA ALA A 320 17.10 1.20 -4.42
C ALA A 320 18.56 0.71 -4.33
N THR A 321 19.39 1.41 -3.56
CA THR A 321 20.79 1.01 -3.33
C THR A 321 20.87 -0.26 -2.47
N ALA A 322 20.12 -0.32 -1.36
CA ALA A 322 20.13 -1.47 -0.44
C ALA A 322 19.67 -2.77 -1.10
N LEU A 323 18.74 -2.70 -2.03
CA LEU A 323 18.19 -3.87 -2.72
C LEU A 323 18.84 -4.18 -4.06
N LYS A 324 19.84 -3.40 -4.50
CA LYS A 324 20.46 -3.52 -5.83
C LYS A 324 21.00 -4.92 -6.09
N ASP A 325 21.80 -5.43 -5.16
CA ASP A 325 22.48 -6.72 -5.32
C ASP A 325 21.47 -7.89 -5.23
N PHE A 326 20.52 -7.81 -4.32
CA PHE A 326 19.44 -8.78 -4.22
C PHE A 326 18.60 -8.84 -5.51
N GLN A 327 18.24 -7.70 -6.09
CA GLN A 327 17.51 -7.65 -7.35
C GLN A 327 18.31 -8.18 -8.53
N ALA A 328 19.64 -7.98 -8.55
CA ALA A 328 20.52 -8.54 -9.57
C ALA A 328 20.57 -10.07 -9.46
N GLN A 329 20.79 -10.61 -8.27
CA GLN A 329 20.77 -12.05 -8.01
C GLN A 329 19.42 -12.69 -8.34
N SER A 330 18.31 -12.04 -7.97
CA SER A 330 16.95 -12.51 -8.28
C SER A 330 16.72 -12.62 -9.79
N ARG A 331 17.19 -11.63 -10.56
CA ARG A 331 17.09 -11.66 -12.02
C ARG A 331 17.93 -12.80 -12.62
N GLN A 332 19.16 -12.99 -12.16
CA GLN A 332 20.00 -14.10 -12.62
C GLN A 332 19.37 -15.46 -12.32
N ALA A 333 18.89 -15.67 -11.08
CA ALA A 333 18.22 -16.89 -10.70
C ALA A 333 16.92 -17.14 -11.51
N SER A 334 16.20 -16.08 -11.88
CA SER A 334 15.03 -16.18 -12.76
C SER A 334 15.42 -16.63 -14.18
N VAL A 335 16.47 -16.04 -14.76
CA VAL A 335 16.97 -16.43 -16.09
C VAL A 335 17.43 -17.88 -16.09
N GLU A 336 18.17 -18.32 -15.07
CA GLU A 336 18.62 -19.71 -14.96
C GLU A 336 17.45 -20.69 -14.82
N ARG A 337 16.43 -20.35 -14.03
CA ARG A 337 15.21 -21.17 -13.95
C ARG A 337 14.50 -21.27 -15.29
N GLN A 338 14.38 -20.16 -16.03
CA GLN A 338 13.78 -20.19 -17.36
C GLN A 338 14.55 -21.09 -18.31
N LYS A 339 15.89 -21.01 -18.32
CA LYS A 339 16.73 -21.90 -19.11
C LYS A 339 16.51 -23.37 -18.73
N LYS A 340 16.43 -23.70 -17.44
CA LYS A 340 16.14 -25.05 -16.97
C LYS A 340 14.77 -25.52 -17.41
N VAL A 341 13.73 -24.67 -17.27
CA VAL A 341 12.36 -25.01 -17.72
C VAL A 341 12.34 -25.27 -19.22
N ALA A 342 12.95 -24.39 -20.04
CA ALA A 342 13.05 -24.59 -21.48
C ALA A 342 13.82 -25.87 -21.85
N TYR A 343 14.91 -26.16 -21.12
CA TYR A 343 15.66 -27.40 -21.32
C TYR A 343 14.81 -28.65 -21.04
N TYR A 344 14.10 -28.71 -19.90
CA TYR A 344 13.26 -29.87 -19.56
C TYR A 344 12.00 -29.97 -20.43
N GLN A 345 11.52 -28.87 -20.98
CA GLN A 345 10.43 -28.88 -21.97
C GLN A 345 10.95 -29.51 -23.31
N ALA A 346 12.17 -29.17 -23.71
CA ALA A 346 12.78 -29.74 -24.93
C ALA A 346 13.30 -31.17 -24.71
N HIS A 347 13.69 -31.53 -23.48
CA HIS A 347 14.29 -32.81 -23.11
C HIS A 347 13.57 -33.36 -21.87
N PRO A 348 12.34 -33.86 -22.01
CA PRO A 348 11.62 -34.45 -20.90
C PRO A 348 12.44 -35.63 -20.30
N PRO A 349 12.52 -35.78 -18.95
CA PRO A 349 13.25 -36.87 -18.32
C PRO A 349 12.77 -38.23 -18.84
N ALA A 350 13.69 -39.12 -19.11
CA ALA A 350 13.37 -40.51 -19.47
C ALA A 350 12.54 -41.11 -18.32
N GLY A 351 11.34 -41.58 -18.60
CA GLY A 351 10.41 -42.11 -17.59
C GLY A 351 9.50 -41.07 -16.91
N ALA A 352 9.46 -39.79 -17.33
CA ALA A 352 8.42 -38.90 -16.94
C ALA A 352 7.06 -39.53 -17.32
N PRO A 353 6.08 -39.64 -16.39
CA PRO A 353 4.79 -40.19 -16.76
C PRO A 353 4.21 -39.35 -17.90
N LYS A 354 4.09 -39.96 -19.07
CA LYS A 354 3.35 -39.36 -20.17
C LYS A 354 1.94 -39.07 -19.67
N ASP A 355 1.51 -37.83 -19.89
CA ASP A 355 0.11 -37.52 -19.62
C ASP A 355 -0.76 -38.49 -20.45
N PRO A 356 -1.60 -39.31 -19.83
CA PRO A 356 -2.38 -40.33 -20.56
C PRO A 356 -3.26 -39.74 -21.68
N LEU A 357 -3.43 -38.44 -21.69
CA LEU A 357 -4.25 -37.72 -22.67
C LEU A 357 -3.40 -37.12 -23.80
N GLU A 358 -2.07 -37.18 -23.70
CA GLU A 358 -1.15 -36.49 -24.63
C GLU A 358 -1.25 -37.05 -26.06
N ASP A 359 -1.58 -38.33 -26.16
CA ASP A 359 -1.75 -39.02 -27.45
C ASP A 359 -3.16 -38.78 -28.07
N ILE A 360 -4.10 -38.10 -27.37
CA ILE A 360 -5.44 -37.78 -27.90
C ILE A 360 -5.35 -36.50 -28.72
N PRO A 361 -5.70 -36.56 -30.05
CA PRO A 361 -5.71 -35.35 -30.88
C PRO A 361 -6.58 -34.26 -30.31
N GLY A 362 -6.07 -33.02 -30.27
CA GLY A 362 -6.77 -31.86 -29.69
C GLY A 362 -6.51 -31.61 -28.21
N TYR A 363 -5.89 -32.56 -27.47
CA TYR A 363 -5.54 -32.35 -26.07
C TYR A 363 -4.53 -31.20 -25.89
N SER A 364 -3.53 -31.09 -26.72
CA SER A 364 -2.55 -30.00 -26.68
C SER A 364 -3.24 -28.62 -26.84
N THR A 365 -4.22 -28.53 -27.74
CA THR A 365 -5.03 -27.32 -27.93
C THR A 365 -5.87 -27.01 -26.70
N PHE A 366 -6.51 -28.03 -26.12
CA PHE A 366 -7.26 -27.90 -24.88
C PHE A 366 -6.38 -27.43 -23.73
N LYS A 367 -5.23 -28.06 -23.54
CA LYS A 367 -4.26 -27.76 -22.48
C LYS A 367 -3.76 -26.32 -22.56
N ALA A 368 -3.44 -25.86 -23.78
CA ALA A 368 -2.91 -24.51 -23.99
C ALA A 368 -3.93 -23.39 -23.87
N ASN A 369 -5.18 -23.60 -24.29
CA ASN A 369 -6.16 -22.52 -24.47
C ASN A 369 -7.39 -22.62 -23.53
N CYS A 370 -7.72 -23.79 -23.03
CA CYS A 370 -9.00 -24.03 -22.37
C CYS A 370 -8.86 -24.51 -20.91
N MET A 371 -7.79 -25.24 -20.58
CA MET A 371 -7.63 -25.92 -19.28
C MET A 371 -7.58 -24.97 -18.10
N ALA A 372 -7.18 -23.70 -18.29
CA ALA A 372 -7.17 -22.70 -17.23
C ALA A 372 -8.58 -22.39 -16.67
N CYS A 373 -9.60 -22.49 -17.53
CA CYS A 373 -10.98 -22.20 -17.17
C CYS A 373 -11.89 -23.44 -17.15
N HIS A 374 -11.51 -24.50 -17.86
CA HIS A 374 -12.29 -25.74 -18.02
C HIS A 374 -11.50 -26.94 -17.50
N GLY A 375 -11.90 -27.50 -16.36
CA GLY A 375 -11.31 -28.73 -15.87
C GLY A 375 -11.65 -29.93 -16.77
N LEU A 376 -10.90 -31.02 -16.64
CA LEU A 376 -11.21 -32.26 -17.39
C LEU A 376 -12.54 -32.87 -16.95
N LYS A 377 -12.70 -33.08 -15.64
CA LYS A 377 -13.89 -33.69 -15.03
C LYS A 377 -14.67 -32.71 -14.16
N ASP A 378 -13.97 -31.82 -13.50
CA ASP A 378 -14.55 -30.90 -12.54
C ASP A 378 -14.84 -29.54 -13.19
N LYS A 379 -15.93 -28.90 -12.76
CA LYS A 379 -16.25 -27.51 -13.14
C LYS A 379 -15.22 -26.59 -12.46
N LEU A 380 -14.56 -25.75 -13.24
CA LEU A 380 -13.73 -24.64 -12.74
C LEU A 380 -14.50 -23.32 -12.89
N VAL A 381 -14.03 -22.44 -13.76
CA VAL A 381 -14.76 -21.22 -14.16
C VAL A 381 -15.88 -21.57 -15.12
N GLY A 382 -15.57 -22.41 -16.12
CA GLY A 382 -16.50 -22.97 -17.08
C GLY A 382 -16.82 -24.45 -16.82
N PRO A 383 -17.73 -25.04 -17.61
CA PRO A 383 -18.07 -26.46 -17.52
C PRO A 383 -16.86 -27.35 -17.84
N SER A 384 -16.84 -28.58 -17.32
CA SER A 384 -15.76 -29.53 -17.58
C SER A 384 -15.73 -30.01 -19.05
N ALA A 385 -14.56 -30.48 -19.49
CA ALA A 385 -14.38 -31.06 -20.83
C ALA A 385 -15.36 -32.21 -21.08
N VAL A 386 -15.62 -33.07 -20.08
CA VAL A 386 -16.59 -34.17 -20.17
C VAL A 386 -17.97 -33.62 -20.44
N VAL A 387 -18.44 -32.62 -19.72
CA VAL A 387 -19.78 -32.03 -19.91
C VAL A 387 -19.90 -31.34 -21.27
N MET A 388 -18.85 -30.62 -21.69
CA MET A 388 -18.82 -30.03 -23.04
C MET A 388 -18.88 -31.11 -24.15
N GLY A 389 -18.10 -32.20 -23.99
CA GLY A 389 -18.12 -33.31 -24.93
C GLY A 389 -19.49 -33.96 -25.03
N GLN A 390 -20.19 -34.20 -23.94
CA GLN A 390 -21.55 -34.74 -23.92
C GLN A 390 -22.52 -33.80 -24.64
N LEU A 391 -22.39 -32.48 -24.45
CA LEU A 391 -23.28 -31.49 -25.03
C LEU A 391 -23.14 -31.38 -26.56
N TYR A 392 -21.93 -31.57 -27.07
CA TYR A 392 -21.63 -31.48 -28.48
C TYR A 392 -21.49 -32.85 -29.18
N ALA A 393 -21.84 -33.95 -28.50
CA ALA A 393 -21.87 -35.31 -29.08
C ALA A 393 -23.13 -35.57 -29.94
N THR A 394 -23.41 -34.68 -30.89
CA THR A 394 -24.54 -34.76 -31.78
C THR A 394 -24.05 -34.71 -33.24
N PRO A 395 -24.83 -35.16 -34.25
CA PRO A 395 -24.39 -35.17 -35.64
C PRO A 395 -23.90 -33.81 -36.16
N ASP A 396 -24.52 -32.73 -35.73
CA ASP A 396 -24.16 -31.34 -36.04
C ASP A 396 -23.17 -30.71 -35.03
N GLY A 397 -22.72 -31.48 -34.04
CA GLY A 397 -21.97 -30.99 -32.88
C GLY A 397 -20.65 -30.31 -33.23
N ALA A 398 -19.93 -30.84 -34.24
CA ALA A 398 -18.65 -30.26 -34.65
C ALA A 398 -18.82 -28.85 -35.24
N ASP A 399 -19.81 -28.65 -36.15
CA ASP A 399 -20.04 -27.36 -36.76
C ASP A 399 -20.68 -26.36 -35.81
N ALA A 400 -21.55 -26.81 -34.93
CA ALA A 400 -22.09 -26.00 -33.84
C ALA A 400 -20.99 -25.54 -32.87
N PHE A 401 -20.02 -26.41 -32.55
CA PHE A 401 -18.87 -26.08 -31.69
C PHE A 401 -17.93 -25.07 -32.35
N VAL A 402 -17.61 -25.25 -33.64
CA VAL A 402 -16.82 -24.28 -34.42
C VAL A 402 -17.50 -22.91 -34.43
N THR A 403 -18.79 -22.87 -34.73
CA THR A 403 -19.57 -21.63 -34.73
C THR A 403 -19.55 -20.95 -33.36
N TRP A 404 -19.76 -21.73 -32.30
CA TRP A 404 -19.74 -21.18 -30.95
C TRP A 404 -18.36 -20.64 -30.54
N ILE A 405 -17.28 -21.35 -30.80
CA ILE A 405 -15.90 -20.87 -30.52
C ILE A 405 -15.61 -19.56 -31.24
N ARG A 406 -16.15 -19.35 -32.47
CA ARG A 406 -15.94 -18.13 -33.25
C ARG A 406 -16.76 -16.95 -32.80
N THR A 407 -18.00 -17.17 -32.39
CA THR A 407 -18.98 -16.10 -32.14
C THR A 407 -19.33 -15.95 -30.66
N THR A 408 -19.14 -16.99 -29.87
CA THR A 408 -19.67 -17.13 -28.51
C THR A 408 -21.17 -16.87 -28.37
N GLN A 409 -21.90 -16.87 -29.51
CA GLN A 409 -23.36 -16.69 -29.58
C GLN A 409 -24.05 -18.04 -29.56
N ASN A 410 -25.21 -18.08 -28.91
CA ASN A 410 -26.06 -19.28 -28.85
C ASN A 410 -25.32 -20.55 -28.40
N PRO A 411 -24.60 -20.54 -27.26
CA PRO A 411 -24.03 -21.78 -26.75
C PRO A 411 -25.16 -22.80 -26.51
N ARG A 412 -24.88 -24.07 -26.73
CA ARG A 412 -25.79 -25.13 -26.28
C ARG A 412 -25.91 -25.02 -24.78
N ARG A 413 -27.10 -24.78 -24.25
CA ARG A 413 -27.33 -24.42 -22.86
C ARG A 413 -27.10 -25.62 -21.95
N PHE A 414 -26.27 -25.40 -20.94
CA PHE A 414 -26.20 -26.20 -19.75
C PHE A 414 -27.46 -26.02 -18.91
N LYS A 415 -27.73 -26.93 -17.96
CA LYS A 415 -28.76 -26.69 -16.95
C LYS A 415 -28.44 -25.38 -16.23
N ALA A 416 -29.44 -24.61 -15.81
CA ALA A 416 -29.29 -23.29 -15.24
C ALA A 416 -28.26 -23.22 -14.02
N ALA A 417 -28.07 -24.34 -13.32
CA ALA A 417 -27.07 -24.47 -12.27
C ALA A 417 -25.61 -24.45 -12.78
N ASP A 418 -25.39 -24.61 -14.07
CA ASP A 418 -24.05 -24.71 -14.67
C ASP A 418 -23.67 -23.46 -15.47
N GLU A 419 -24.50 -22.41 -15.48
CA GLU A 419 -24.16 -21.15 -16.16
C GLU A 419 -22.87 -20.55 -15.59
N PRO A 420 -21.86 -20.30 -16.45
CA PRO A 420 -20.60 -19.72 -15.99
C PRO A 420 -20.78 -18.24 -15.63
N PRO A 421 -20.10 -17.76 -14.59
CA PRO A 421 -20.19 -16.36 -14.15
C PRO A 421 -19.57 -15.37 -15.15
N MET A 422 -18.85 -15.84 -16.15
CA MET A 422 -18.16 -15.04 -17.18
C MET A 422 -18.42 -15.58 -18.57
N LYS A 423 -18.58 -14.67 -19.55
CA LYS A 423 -18.63 -15.04 -20.96
C LYS A 423 -17.24 -15.47 -21.44
N MET A 424 -17.19 -16.62 -22.13
CA MET A 424 -15.96 -17.09 -22.77
C MET A 424 -15.56 -16.11 -23.90
N PRO A 425 -14.27 -15.77 -24.07
CA PRO A 425 -13.81 -14.98 -25.21
C PRO A 425 -13.98 -15.77 -26.53
N ALA A 426 -14.28 -15.06 -27.60
CA ALA A 426 -14.29 -15.66 -28.94
C ALA A 426 -12.86 -15.83 -29.47
N TYR A 427 -12.58 -16.94 -30.12
CA TYR A 427 -11.30 -17.23 -30.77
C TYR A 427 -11.41 -17.05 -32.29
N GLY A 428 -10.67 -16.06 -32.81
CA GLY A 428 -10.60 -15.81 -34.25
C GLY A 428 -9.78 -16.89 -35.02
N PRO A 429 -9.90 -16.97 -36.35
CA PRO A 429 -9.13 -17.93 -37.18
C PRO A 429 -7.61 -17.79 -37.04
N GLY A 430 -7.10 -16.59 -36.74
CA GLY A 430 -5.68 -16.35 -36.51
C GLY A 430 -5.16 -16.81 -35.15
N GLN A 431 -6.06 -17.09 -34.19
CA GLN A 431 -5.72 -17.61 -32.86
C GLN A 431 -5.84 -19.15 -32.81
N LEU A 432 -6.92 -19.70 -33.37
CA LEU A 432 -7.13 -21.13 -33.53
C LEU A 432 -7.66 -21.36 -34.93
N ASP A 433 -6.94 -22.09 -35.77
CA ASP A 433 -7.44 -22.48 -37.07
C ASP A 433 -8.60 -23.49 -36.97
N GLU A 434 -9.28 -23.78 -38.06
CA GLU A 434 -10.44 -24.66 -38.03
C GLU A 434 -10.05 -26.11 -37.70
N ALA A 435 -8.87 -26.55 -38.13
CA ALA A 435 -8.38 -27.89 -37.83
C ALA A 435 -8.13 -28.06 -36.34
N ALA A 436 -7.55 -27.04 -35.69
CA ALA A 436 -7.34 -27.04 -34.23
C ALA A 436 -8.67 -27.07 -33.47
N VAL A 437 -9.70 -26.32 -33.90
CA VAL A 437 -11.01 -26.31 -33.25
C VAL A 437 -11.74 -27.65 -33.46
N ARG A 438 -11.66 -28.26 -34.64
CA ARG A 438 -12.21 -29.60 -34.90
C ARG A 438 -11.46 -30.70 -34.12
N GLY A 439 -10.14 -30.59 -33.99
CA GLY A 439 -9.34 -31.46 -33.13
C GLY A 439 -9.72 -31.32 -31.65
N LEU A 440 -9.96 -30.09 -31.20
CA LEU A 440 -10.47 -29.82 -29.86
C LEU A 440 -11.84 -30.45 -29.59
N HIS A 441 -12.76 -30.34 -30.55
CA HIS A 441 -14.06 -31.03 -30.47
C HIS A 441 -13.87 -32.54 -30.34
N GLY A 442 -13.04 -33.16 -31.19
CA GLY A 442 -12.70 -34.58 -31.11
C GLY A 442 -12.19 -35.00 -29.74
N PHE A 443 -11.29 -34.23 -29.16
CA PHE A 443 -10.82 -34.43 -27.81
C PHE A 443 -11.93 -34.41 -26.77
N LEU A 444 -12.81 -33.42 -26.81
CA LEU A 444 -13.94 -33.30 -25.87
C LEU A 444 -14.88 -34.52 -25.98
N ILE A 445 -15.14 -35.02 -27.17
CA ILE A 445 -15.95 -36.22 -27.38
C ILE A 445 -15.27 -37.46 -26.78
N GLU A 446 -13.95 -37.58 -26.99
CA GLU A 446 -13.17 -38.74 -26.49
C GLU A 446 -13.17 -38.82 -24.97
N VAL A 447 -12.93 -37.67 -24.29
CA VAL A 447 -12.93 -37.64 -22.82
C VAL A 447 -14.33 -37.77 -22.20
N ALA A 448 -15.40 -37.53 -22.98
CA ALA A 448 -16.77 -37.67 -22.55
C ALA A 448 -17.29 -39.12 -22.66
N LYS A 449 -16.56 -40.01 -23.32
CA LYS A 449 -16.95 -41.43 -23.41
C LYS A 449 -16.84 -42.06 -21.99
N PRO A 450 -17.84 -42.86 -21.61
CA PRO A 450 -17.71 -43.65 -20.38
C PRO A 450 -16.47 -44.54 -20.49
N LYS A 451 -15.63 -44.53 -19.49
CA LYS A 451 -14.53 -45.49 -19.41
C LYS A 451 -15.15 -46.91 -19.19
N PRO A 452 -14.63 -47.90 -19.90
CA PRO A 452 -15.10 -49.29 -19.74
C PRO A 452 -14.92 -49.82 -18.34
#